data_0e5ba0a008dd9f59f8623dfdd487cfac
#
_entry.id   0e5ba0a008dd9f59f8623dfdd487cfac
#
_cell.length_a   1.000
_cell.length_b   1.000
_cell.length_c   1.000
_cell.angle_alpha   90.00
_cell.angle_beta   90.00
_cell.angle_gamma   90.00
#
_symmetry.space_group_name_H-M   'P 1'
#
loop_
_entity.id
_entity.type
_entity.pdbx_description
1 polymer ?
#
loop_
_entity_poly.entity_id
_entity_poly.type
_entity_poly.pdbx_seq_one_letter_code
_entity_poly.pdbx_strand_id
1 'polypeptide(L)'
;MKRRRRVAAALLLCATATALRAPPTGRRASRLRAVDLEAETPASNIRNFAIIAHIDHGKSTLADRMLETTATVAARDMQAQLLDSMDLERERGITIKLNAARMAYEKDGEPYVLNLIDTPGHVDFSYEVSRSLAACEGALLVVDAAQGVQAQTLANVYLALENDLEIIPVLNKIDLPAAEPERVAEEIESTIGLDCTDAILASAKSGLGIGDVLDAIVERVPPPSDDQEKPTRCLIFDSKFDAYQGVVTYFRVVDGTGIAKGDKVKFLATGKTHDITEVGVMVPERIPVSDRALKPGEVGYFVASIKSVDDARVGDTVTVVKSQSHAVSTDEAEPLPGYAEATPMVFAGVFPTDADQYNALRDALGKLKLNDAALRYEAENSPAMGFGFRCGFLGLLHMEIVQERLEREYDVDLIITAPSVVYKVVPRQKNSEAVVEKVMKGELLKEGLIQEASEEDTPTVLVVDNPSRMPDKD
;
A
#
# COMPACT_ATOMS: atom_id res chain seq x y z
N MET A 1 27.20 16.14 27.04
CA MET A 1 28.14 15.23 27.75
C MET A 1 27.48 13.93 28.25
N LYS A 2 26.23 13.93 28.66
CA LYS A 2 25.53 12.68 29.08
C LYS A 2 25.11 11.76 27.92
N ARG A 3 24.77 12.31 26.74
CA ARG A 3 24.40 11.56 25.49
C ARG A 3 25.56 10.69 24.98
N ARG A 4 26.78 11.20 24.89
CA ARG A 4 27.93 10.42 24.38
C ARG A 4 28.29 9.17 25.20
N ARG A 5 27.91 9.13 26.50
CA ARG A 5 28.20 7.97 27.35
C ARG A 5 27.26 6.79 27.15
N ARG A 6 26.02 6.98 26.68
CA ARG A 6 25.05 5.88 26.49
C ARG A 6 25.28 5.13 25.17
N VAL A 7 25.59 5.82 24.09
CA VAL A 7 25.90 5.20 22.79
C VAL A 7 27.27 4.51 22.84
N ALA A 8 28.26 5.11 23.50
CA ALA A 8 29.56 4.47 23.74
C ALA A 8 29.43 3.20 24.60
N ALA A 9 28.50 3.16 25.56
CA ALA A 9 28.24 1.96 26.37
C ALA A 9 27.58 0.84 25.55
N ALA A 10 26.69 1.16 24.60
CA ALA A 10 26.11 0.17 23.70
C ALA A 10 27.12 -0.42 22.70
N LEU A 11 28.02 0.42 22.17
CA LEU A 11 29.12 -0.02 21.28
C LEU A 11 30.21 -0.81 22.02
N LEU A 12 30.54 -0.45 23.27
CA LEU A 12 31.47 -1.22 24.07
C LEU A 12 30.89 -2.58 24.50
N LEU A 13 29.58 -2.67 24.76
CA LEU A 13 28.89 -3.92 25.05
C LEU A 13 28.84 -4.84 23.83
N CYS A 14 28.76 -4.33 22.61
CA CYS A 14 28.88 -5.12 21.37
C CYS A 14 30.30 -5.71 21.18
N ALA A 15 31.35 -4.98 21.56
CA ALA A 15 32.73 -5.45 21.40
C ALA A 15 33.17 -6.49 22.45
N THR A 16 32.48 -6.55 23.60
CA THR A 16 32.79 -7.53 24.67
C THR A 16 31.84 -8.72 24.74
N ALA A 17 30.75 -8.72 23.97
CA ALA A 17 29.75 -9.81 23.98
C ALA A 17 30.06 -10.99 23.05
N THR A 18 31.29 -11.07 22.51
CA THR A 18 31.75 -12.27 21.73
C THR A 18 32.15 -13.44 22.61
N ALA A 19 31.86 -13.41 23.91
CA ALA A 19 32.06 -14.52 24.80
C ALA A 19 30.75 -15.05 25.38
N LEU A 20 30.25 -16.16 24.79
CA LEU A 20 29.39 -17.17 25.39
C LEU A 20 28.07 -16.68 26.02
N ARG A 21 27.02 -16.54 25.20
CA ARG A 21 25.69 -16.98 25.59
C ARG A 21 25.29 -18.16 24.70
N ALA A 22 25.34 -19.35 25.26
CA ALA A 22 24.71 -20.52 24.69
C ALA A 22 23.22 -20.21 24.46
N PRO A 23 22.61 -20.62 23.33
CA PRO A 23 21.19 -20.43 23.13
C PRO A 23 20.43 -21.10 24.29
N PRO A 24 19.34 -20.51 24.77
CA PRO A 24 18.53 -21.13 25.81
C PRO A 24 18.05 -22.49 25.29
N THR A 25 18.46 -23.53 26.01
CA THR A 25 18.14 -24.91 25.73
C THR A 25 16.66 -25.11 25.52
N GLY A 26 16.32 -25.67 24.36
CA GLY A 26 15.00 -25.98 23.86
C GLY A 26 14.01 -26.54 24.89
N ARG A 27 13.09 -25.69 25.28
CA ARG A 27 11.76 -26.04 25.82
C ARG A 27 10.74 -24.89 25.74
N ARG A 28 11.11 -23.68 25.27
CA ARG A 28 10.16 -22.56 25.07
C ARG A 28 9.67 -22.38 23.62
N ALA A 29 10.43 -22.86 22.63
CA ALA A 29 10.07 -22.73 21.21
C ALA A 29 8.89 -23.60 20.76
N SER A 30 8.35 -24.49 21.58
CA SER A 30 7.24 -25.39 21.22
C SER A 30 5.86 -24.90 21.69
N ARG A 31 5.73 -23.64 22.12
CA ARG A 31 4.47 -23.06 22.62
C ARG A 31 4.08 -21.69 22.04
N LEU A 32 4.80 -21.16 21.07
CA LEU A 32 4.21 -20.17 20.16
C LEU A 32 3.29 -20.97 19.21
N ARG A 33 2.12 -21.29 19.72
CA ARG A 33 1.05 -21.89 18.93
C ARG A 33 0.73 -20.92 17.80
N ALA A 34 0.48 -21.46 16.64
CA ALA A 34 -0.28 -20.80 15.59
C ALA A 34 -1.28 -19.83 16.23
N VAL A 35 -1.30 -18.57 15.74
CA VAL A 35 -2.30 -17.57 16.16
C VAL A 35 -3.62 -18.33 16.25
N ASP A 36 -4.27 -18.33 17.40
CA ASP A 36 -5.63 -18.88 17.47
C ASP A 36 -6.51 -17.91 16.67
N LEU A 37 -6.69 -18.22 15.40
CA LEU A 37 -7.38 -17.37 14.44
C LEU A 37 -8.86 -17.23 14.74
N GLU A 38 -9.39 -18.17 15.55
CA GLU A 38 -10.79 -18.19 16.01
C GLU A 38 -10.97 -17.38 17.32
N ALA A 39 -9.88 -17.08 18.04
CA ALA A 39 -9.97 -16.25 19.23
C ALA A 39 -10.14 -14.76 18.86
N GLU A 40 -11.08 -14.10 19.53
CA GLU A 40 -11.21 -12.65 19.45
C GLU A 40 -10.04 -11.98 20.17
N THR A 41 -9.35 -11.07 19.49
CA THR A 41 -8.31 -10.25 20.10
C THR A 41 -8.90 -8.89 20.44
N PRO A 42 -8.82 -8.41 21.69
CA PRO A 42 -9.27 -7.06 22.05
C PRO A 42 -8.53 -6.01 21.19
N ALA A 43 -9.21 -4.95 20.80
CA ALA A 43 -8.60 -3.87 20.01
C ALA A 43 -7.37 -3.26 20.72
N SER A 44 -7.36 -3.21 22.06
CA SER A 44 -6.21 -2.79 22.87
C SER A 44 -4.92 -3.57 22.57
N ASN A 45 -5.04 -4.81 22.12
CA ASN A 45 -3.94 -5.72 21.86
C ASN A 45 -3.65 -5.87 20.35
N ILE A 46 -4.25 -5.05 19.51
CA ILE A 46 -3.98 -5.00 18.06
C ILE A 46 -3.06 -3.83 17.77
N ARG A 47 -2.11 -4.01 16.85
CA ARG A 47 -1.25 -2.96 16.31
C ARG A 47 -1.22 -3.08 14.79
N ASN A 48 -1.73 -2.05 14.10
CA ASN A 48 -1.68 -1.96 12.65
C ASN A 48 -0.58 -0.98 12.27
N PHE A 49 0.39 -1.43 11.50
CA PHE A 49 1.53 -0.61 11.14
C PHE A 49 2.02 -0.93 9.72
N ALA A 50 2.66 0.06 9.12
CA ALA A 50 3.32 -0.07 7.83
C ALA A 50 4.84 0.08 7.98
N ILE A 51 5.58 -0.34 6.97
CA ILE A 51 7.03 -0.07 6.86
C ILE A 51 7.24 0.90 5.72
N ILE A 52 7.75 2.09 6.03
CA ILE A 52 8.15 3.09 5.06
C ILE A 52 9.68 3.14 4.97
N ALA A 53 10.20 3.05 3.76
CA ALA A 53 11.64 3.01 3.52
C ALA A 53 11.96 3.47 2.10
N HIS A 54 13.18 3.93 1.89
CA HIS A 54 13.74 4.06 0.55
C HIS A 54 14.06 2.67 -0.04
N ILE A 55 14.16 2.59 -1.38
CA ILE A 55 14.65 1.40 -2.08
C ILE A 55 16.00 1.00 -1.48
N ASP A 56 16.24 -0.30 -1.31
CA ASP A 56 17.47 -0.87 -0.74
C ASP A 56 17.79 -0.51 0.72
N HIS A 57 16.94 0.19 1.46
CA HIS A 57 17.14 0.40 2.90
C HIS A 57 16.80 -0.82 3.76
N GLY A 58 16.29 -1.90 3.14
CA GLY A 58 16.09 -3.19 3.78
C GLY A 58 14.68 -3.44 4.32
N LYS A 59 13.66 -2.81 3.73
CA LYS A 59 12.24 -2.97 4.06
C LYS A 59 11.80 -4.45 4.05
N SER A 60 11.91 -5.13 2.91
CA SER A 60 11.47 -6.52 2.75
C SER A 60 12.28 -7.48 3.62
N THR A 61 13.59 -7.22 3.81
CA THR A 61 14.42 -8.01 4.71
C THR A 61 14.00 -7.84 6.17
N LEU A 62 13.58 -6.63 6.59
CA LEU A 62 13.07 -6.40 7.94
C LEU A 62 11.74 -7.11 8.15
N ALA A 63 10.82 -7.04 7.18
CA ALA A 63 9.56 -7.76 7.19
C ALA A 63 9.76 -9.28 7.33
N ASP A 64 10.67 -9.87 6.53
CA ASP A 64 11.04 -11.29 6.63
C ASP A 64 11.52 -11.66 8.03
N ARG A 65 12.38 -10.83 8.65
CA ARG A 65 12.89 -11.09 10.01
C ARG A 65 11.81 -10.99 11.09
N MET A 66 10.86 -10.10 10.91
CA MET A 66 9.71 -9.99 11.81
C MET A 66 8.82 -11.24 11.72
N LEU A 67 8.52 -11.72 10.49
CA LEU A 67 7.78 -12.96 10.26
C LEU A 67 8.49 -14.19 10.84
N GLU A 68 9.81 -14.26 10.72
CA GLU A 68 10.64 -15.32 11.29
C GLU A 68 10.65 -15.25 12.82
N THR A 69 10.87 -14.07 13.41
CA THR A 69 10.97 -13.87 14.86
C THR A 69 9.65 -14.17 15.57
N THR A 70 8.53 -13.80 14.95
CA THR A 70 7.19 -14.10 15.46
C THR A 70 6.73 -15.53 15.16
N ALA A 71 7.56 -16.32 14.46
CA ALA A 71 7.23 -17.67 14.01
C ALA A 71 5.90 -17.76 13.22
N THR A 72 5.52 -16.67 12.56
CA THR A 72 4.33 -16.60 11.70
C THR A 72 4.48 -17.56 10.53
N VAL A 73 5.71 -17.69 10.01
CA VAL A 73 6.07 -18.65 8.97
C VAL A 73 7.10 -19.63 9.55
N ALA A 74 6.91 -20.92 9.28
CA ALA A 74 7.84 -21.91 9.76
C ALA A 74 9.22 -21.70 9.12
N ALA A 75 10.30 -21.85 9.88
CA ALA A 75 11.68 -21.60 9.40
C ALA A 75 12.06 -22.37 8.13
N ARG A 76 11.47 -23.55 7.92
CA ARG A 76 11.67 -24.38 6.71
C ARG A 76 10.99 -23.83 5.47
N ASP A 77 9.93 -22.99 5.66
CA ASP A 77 9.09 -22.44 4.60
C ASP A 77 9.45 -20.96 4.32
N MET A 78 10.40 -20.40 5.10
CA MET A 78 10.92 -19.04 4.90
C MET A 78 11.74 -18.97 3.60
N GLN A 79 11.40 -17.99 2.79
CA GLN A 79 12.10 -17.58 1.57
C GLN A 79 12.50 -16.12 1.69
N ALA A 80 13.54 -15.70 0.99
CA ALA A 80 13.89 -14.29 0.93
C ALA A 80 12.79 -13.51 0.21
N GLN A 81 12.44 -12.34 0.75
CA GLN A 81 11.37 -11.48 0.22
C GLN A 81 10.04 -12.24 0.10
N LEU A 82 9.63 -12.87 1.21
CA LEU A 82 8.45 -13.73 1.25
C LEU A 82 7.16 -12.99 0.88
N LEU A 83 7.03 -11.72 1.27
CA LEU A 83 5.88 -10.89 0.95
C LEU A 83 5.89 -10.41 -0.49
N ASP A 84 7.06 -10.33 -1.14
CA ASP A 84 7.17 -9.96 -2.55
C ASP A 84 6.75 -11.16 -3.42
N SER A 85 5.47 -11.18 -3.81
CA SER A 85 4.83 -12.34 -4.45
C SER A 85 5.10 -12.45 -5.95
N MET A 86 5.54 -11.37 -6.61
CA MET A 86 5.82 -11.32 -8.03
C MET A 86 7.32 -11.57 -8.31
N ASP A 87 7.62 -12.30 -9.38
CA ASP A 87 9.01 -12.49 -9.82
C ASP A 87 9.68 -11.14 -10.13
N LEU A 88 8.94 -10.20 -10.69
CA LEU A 88 9.39 -8.86 -11.01
C LEU A 88 9.79 -8.04 -9.77
N GLU A 89 9.07 -8.20 -8.65
CA GLU A 89 9.43 -7.59 -7.36
C GLU A 89 10.79 -8.08 -6.88
N ARG A 90 11.01 -9.39 -6.95
CA ARG A 90 12.25 -10.04 -6.52
C ARG A 90 13.43 -9.69 -7.42
N GLU A 91 13.22 -9.65 -8.75
CA GLU A 91 14.25 -9.28 -9.72
C GLU A 91 14.71 -7.83 -9.56
N ARG A 92 13.77 -6.91 -9.34
CA ARG A 92 14.04 -5.48 -9.19
C ARG A 92 14.37 -5.04 -7.77
N GLY A 93 14.15 -5.91 -6.78
CA GLY A 93 14.35 -5.59 -5.36
C GLY A 93 13.40 -4.53 -4.82
N ILE A 94 12.21 -4.40 -5.40
CA ILE A 94 11.20 -3.40 -5.01
C ILE A 94 9.86 -4.07 -4.77
N THR A 95 9.15 -3.66 -3.73
CA THR A 95 7.75 -4.04 -3.54
C THR A 95 6.89 -3.20 -4.50
N ILE A 96 6.13 -3.88 -5.36
CA ILE A 96 5.22 -3.27 -6.33
C ILE A 96 3.81 -3.32 -5.78
N LYS A 97 3.41 -4.46 -5.21
CA LYS A 97 2.05 -4.71 -4.75
C LYS A 97 2.00 -4.77 -3.23
N LEU A 98 0.94 -4.20 -2.68
CA LEU A 98 0.66 -4.26 -1.26
C LEU A 98 0.44 -5.71 -0.82
N ASN A 99 1.02 -6.06 0.34
CA ASN A 99 0.77 -7.30 1.02
C ASN A 99 0.50 -7.04 2.50
N ALA A 100 -0.38 -7.83 3.11
CA ALA A 100 -0.66 -7.76 4.53
C ALA A 100 -0.27 -9.06 5.22
N ALA A 101 0.25 -8.97 6.45
CA ALA A 101 0.62 -10.12 7.25
C ALA A 101 0.23 -9.92 8.71
N ARG A 102 -0.56 -10.86 9.25
CA ARG A 102 -0.94 -10.93 10.65
C ARG A 102 0.07 -11.77 11.40
N MET A 103 0.67 -11.21 12.43
CA MET A 103 1.67 -11.85 13.29
C MET A 103 1.16 -11.92 14.71
N ALA A 104 1.45 -13.03 15.43
CA ALA A 104 1.25 -13.12 16.87
C ALA A 104 2.54 -12.75 17.59
N TYR A 105 2.45 -11.92 18.60
CA TYR A 105 3.57 -11.53 19.43
C TYR A 105 3.18 -11.56 20.91
N GLU A 106 4.07 -12.03 21.77
CA GLU A 106 3.86 -12.07 23.21
C GLU A 106 4.87 -11.15 23.89
N LYS A 107 4.36 -10.14 24.62
CA LYS A 107 5.18 -9.24 25.41
C LYS A 107 4.72 -9.26 26.86
N ASP A 108 5.65 -9.47 27.78
CA ASP A 108 5.40 -9.54 29.24
C ASP A 108 4.32 -10.55 29.65
N GLY A 109 4.10 -11.58 28.82
CA GLY A 109 3.09 -12.62 29.04
C GLY A 109 1.71 -12.26 28.48
N GLU A 110 1.55 -11.09 27.85
CA GLU A 110 0.33 -10.68 27.17
C GLU A 110 0.43 -10.93 25.65
N PRO A 111 -0.62 -11.50 25.04
CA PRO A 111 -0.65 -11.74 23.60
C PRO A 111 -1.08 -10.50 22.84
N TYR A 112 -0.36 -10.17 21.75
CA TYR A 112 -0.66 -9.11 20.81
C TYR A 112 -0.82 -9.66 19.39
N VAL A 113 -1.62 -8.96 18.60
CA VAL A 113 -1.73 -9.16 17.17
C VAL A 113 -1.11 -7.96 16.46
N LEU A 114 -0.08 -8.22 15.67
CA LEU A 114 0.61 -7.22 14.87
C LEU A 114 0.21 -7.42 13.41
N ASN A 115 -0.46 -6.46 12.82
CA ASN A 115 -0.82 -6.47 11.41
C ASN A 115 0.15 -5.56 10.64
N LEU A 116 1.06 -6.17 9.92
CA LEU A 116 1.93 -5.47 8.98
C LEU A 116 1.17 -5.25 7.67
N ILE A 117 1.13 -4.01 7.21
CA ILE A 117 0.69 -3.65 5.86
C ILE A 117 1.94 -3.20 5.09
N ASP A 118 2.49 -4.10 4.27
CA ASP A 118 3.71 -3.85 3.52
C ASP A 118 3.41 -2.99 2.30
N THR A 119 4.05 -1.81 2.21
CA THR A 119 3.76 -0.78 1.22
C THR A 119 4.86 -0.71 0.15
N PRO A 120 4.53 -0.37 -1.11
CA PRO A 120 5.54 0.01 -2.08
C PRO A 120 6.44 1.14 -1.56
N GLY A 121 7.73 1.09 -1.88
CA GLY A 121 8.68 2.14 -1.46
C GLY A 121 8.82 3.30 -2.44
N HIS A 122 8.40 3.15 -3.69
CA HIS A 122 8.63 4.09 -4.77
C HIS A 122 7.55 5.18 -4.87
N VAL A 123 7.94 6.41 -5.20
CA VAL A 123 7.03 7.57 -5.30
C VAL A 123 5.93 7.41 -6.35
N ASP A 124 6.14 6.64 -7.40
CA ASP A 124 5.10 6.36 -8.41
C ASP A 124 3.88 5.68 -7.80
N PHE A 125 4.05 4.94 -6.71
CA PHE A 125 2.99 4.24 -5.98
C PHE A 125 2.47 5.01 -4.77
N SER A 126 2.70 6.33 -4.71
CA SER A 126 2.27 7.18 -3.58
C SER A 126 0.77 7.07 -3.28
N TYR A 127 -0.06 6.86 -4.31
CA TYR A 127 -1.49 6.59 -4.15
C TYR A 127 -1.76 5.33 -3.31
N GLU A 128 -1.10 4.22 -3.63
CA GLU A 128 -1.24 2.95 -2.92
C GLU A 128 -0.67 3.04 -1.51
N VAL A 129 0.49 3.71 -1.36
CA VAL A 129 1.11 4.00 -0.05
C VAL A 129 0.16 4.79 0.84
N SER A 130 -0.43 5.87 0.34
CA SER A 130 -1.37 6.69 1.12
C SER A 130 -2.57 5.87 1.62
N ARG A 131 -3.10 4.95 0.81
CA ARG A 131 -4.22 4.08 1.20
C ARG A 131 -3.85 3.06 2.26
N SER A 132 -2.68 2.49 2.13
CA SER A 132 -2.13 1.56 3.11
C SER A 132 -1.89 2.22 4.45
N LEU A 133 -1.31 3.42 4.43
CA LEU A 133 -1.07 4.22 5.63
C LEU A 133 -2.38 4.59 6.33
N ALA A 134 -3.43 4.94 5.60
CA ALA A 134 -4.76 5.20 6.16
C ALA A 134 -5.38 3.99 6.90
N ALA A 135 -4.87 2.78 6.65
CA ALA A 135 -5.28 1.57 7.36
C ALA A 135 -4.40 1.25 8.59
N CYS A 136 -3.46 2.12 8.95
CA CYS A 136 -2.52 1.91 10.06
C CYS A 136 -2.67 2.97 11.15
N GLU A 137 -2.16 2.68 12.34
CA GLU A 137 -1.96 3.61 13.44
C GLU A 137 -0.48 4.00 13.60
N GLY A 138 0.43 3.22 13.01
CA GLY A 138 1.86 3.50 13.10
C GLY A 138 2.63 3.17 11.83
N ALA A 139 3.85 3.70 11.74
CA ALA A 139 4.77 3.42 10.66
C ALA A 139 6.19 3.25 11.18
N LEU A 140 6.89 2.22 10.71
CA LEU A 140 8.32 2.07 10.92
C LEU A 140 9.06 2.83 9.82
N LEU A 141 9.80 3.87 10.20
CA LEU A 141 10.67 4.60 9.29
C LEU A 141 12.04 3.92 9.25
N VAL A 142 12.29 3.12 8.21
CA VAL A 142 13.54 2.38 8.06
C VAL A 142 14.53 3.19 7.24
N VAL A 143 15.66 3.54 7.85
CA VAL A 143 16.74 4.30 7.22
C VAL A 143 18.03 3.52 7.30
N ASP A 144 18.74 3.43 6.17
CA ASP A 144 20.07 2.81 6.11
C ASP A 144 21.08 3.70 6.88
N ALA A 145 21.71 3.14 7.92
CA ALA A 145 22.65 3.84 8.76
C ALA A 145 23.94 4.30 8.05
N ALA A 146 24.20 3.80 6.83
CA ALA A 146 25.32 4.24 6.00
C ALA A 146 24.94 5.33 4.99
N GLN A 147 23.71 5.23 4.41
CA GLN A 147 23.27 6.12 3.35
C GLN A 147 22.56 7.39 3.87
N GLY A 148 21.81 7.28 4.99
CA GLY A 148 21.04 8.39 5.55
C GLY A 148 19.69 8.62 4.87
N VAL A 149 19.12 9.83 4.99
CA VAL A 149 17.81 10.20 4.49
C VAL A 149 17.82 10.41 2.97
N GLN A 150 16.86 9.84 2.28
CA GLN A 150 16.70 9.96 0.84
C GLN A 150 15.37 10.65 0.49
N ALA A 151 15.23 11.18 -0.73
CA ALA A 151 14.03 11.92 -1.16
C ALA A 151 12.71 11.14 -1.03
N GLN A 152 12.72 9.83 -1.35
CA GLN A 152 11.55 8.97 -1.19
C GLN A 152 11.17 8.78 0.29
N THR A 153 12.16 8.74 1.18
CA THR A 153 11.93 8.69 2.63
C THR A 153 11.09 9.87 3.07
N LEU A 154 11.46 11.08 2.65
CA LEU A 154 10.73 12.31 2.97
C LEU A 154 9.29 12.28 2.47
N ALA A 155 9.08 11.89 1.20
CA ALA A 155 7.74 11.82 0.63
C ALA A 155 6.83 10.86 1.42
N ASN A 156 7.33 9.68 1.77
CA ASN A 156 6.56 8.69 2.53
C ASN A 156 6.31 9.13 3.98
N VAL A 157 7.25 9.84 4.61
CA VAL A 157 7.04 10.40 5.96
C VAL A 157 5.95 11.45 5.95
N TYR A 158 5.90 12.34 4.96
CA TYR A 158 4.81 13.31 4.85
C TYR A 158 3.45 12.64 4.70
N LEU A 159 3.35 11.58 3.88
CA LEU A 159 2.12 10.80 3.78
C LEU A 159 1.73 10.13 5.11
N ALA A 160 2.71 9.68 5.91
CA ALA A 160 2.44 9.11 7.23
C ALA A 160 1.94 10.19 8.22
N LEU A 161 2.54 11.39 8.19
CA LEU A 161 2.12 12.53 9.01
C LEU A 161 0.71 13.05 8.61
N GLU A 162 0.37 13.06 7.32
CA GLU A 162 -0.97 13.41 6.85
C GLU A 162 -2.06 12.45 7.34
N ASN A 163 -1.68 11.22 7.70
CA ASN A 163 -2.57 10.21 8.27
C ASN A 163 -2.46 10.11 9.81
N ASP A 164 -1.80 11.06 10.48
CA ASP A 164 -1.62 11.12 11.94
C ASP A 164 -0.97 9.85 12.54
N LEU A 165 -0.06 9.19 11.80
CA LEU A 165 0.58 7.97 12.26
C LEU A 165 1.70 8.24 13.26
N GLU A 166 1.82 7.37 14.28
CA GLU A 166 3.02 7.30 15.12
C GLU A 166 4.20 6.76 14.30
N ILE A 167 5.27 7.54 14.16
CA ILE A 167 6.42 7.16 13.35
C ILE A 167 7.57 6.72 14.26
N ILE A 168 8.03 5.48 14.08
CA ILE A 168 9.12 4.87 14.84
C ILE A 168 10.37 4.82 13.96
N PRO A 169 11.42 5.61 14.24
CA PRO A 169 12.67 5.55 13.49
C PRO A 169 13.44 4.25 13.77
N VAL A 170 13.85 3.57 12.70
CA VAL A 170 14.68 2.35 12.75
C VAL A 170 15.92 2.57 11.89
N LEU A 171 17.08 2.64 12.49
CA LEU A 171 18.36 2.76 11.80
C LEU A 171 18.87 1.36 11.47
N ASN A 172 18.70 0.99 10.21
CA ASN A 172 19.01 -0.37 9.73
C ASN A 172 20.44 -0.46 9.19
N LYS A 173 20.90 -1.70 9.01
CA LYS A 173 22.23 -2.07 8.49
C LYS A 173 23.40 -1.59 9.38
N ILE A 174 23.20 -1.54 10.68
CA ILE A 174 24.26 -1.16 11.65
C ILE A 174 25.43 -2.14 11.69
N ASP A 175 25.32 -3.30 11.04
CA ASP A 175 26.37 -4.29 10.84
C ASP A 175 27.42 -3.86 9.80
N LEU A 176 27.12 -2.86 8.99
CA LEU A 176 28.04 -2.36 7.96
C LEU A 176 29.18 -1.52 8.59
N PRO A 177 30.43 -1.67 8.11
CA PRO A 177 31.55 -0.85 8.59
C PRO A 177 31.38 0.65 8.35
N ALA A 178 30.58 1.02 7.36
CA ALA A 178 30.28 2.40 7.00
C ALA A 178 29.05 2.97 7.72
N ALA A 179 28.44 2.22 8.64
CA ALA A 179 27.27 2.68 9.37
C ALA A 179 27.62 3.80 10.36
N GLU A 180 26.92 4.92 10.29
CA GLU A 180 27.07 6.10 11.17
C GLU A 180 25.69 6.45 11.81
N PRO A 181 25.18 5.63 12.74
CA PRO A 181 23.83 5.81 13.28
C PRO A 181 23.60 7.17 13.94
N GLU A 182 24.60 7.72 14.66
CA GLU A 182 24.49 9.04 15.31
C GLU A 182 24.30 10.16 14.27
N ARG A 183 25.08 10.14 13.19
CA ARG A 183 24.96 11.11 12.09
C ARG A 183 23.59 11.04 11.42
N VAL A 184 23.11 9.81 11.14
CA VAL A 184 21.83 9.60 10.47
C VAL A 184 20.67 9.99 11.39
N ALA A 185 20.75 9.76 12.69
CA ALA A 185 19.78 10.25 13.65
C ALA A 185 19.68 11.78 13.65
N GLU A 186 20.83 12.48 13.70
CA GLU A 186 20.91 13.94 13.60
C GLU A 186 20.35 14.47 12.25
N GLU A 187 20.58 13.74 11.16
CA GLU A 187 20.04 14.04 9.83
C GLU A 187 18.51 13.93 9.79
N ILE A 188 17.93 12.87 10.39
CA ILE A 188 16.47 12.70 10.50
C ILE A 188 15.87 13.83 11.35
N GLU A 189 16.45 14.11 12.52
CA GLU A 189 15.99 15.20 13.40
C GLU A 189 16.01 16.56 12.69
N SER A 190 17.08 16.87 11.95
CA SER A 190 17.23 18.17 11.29
C SER A 190 16.38 18.32 10.02
N THR A 191 16.17 17.22 9.26
CA THR A 191 15.50 17.27 7.96
C THR A 191 13.98 17.04 8.07
N ILE A 192 13.58 16.15 8.97
CA ILE A 192 12.20 15.72 9.13
C ILE A 192 11.55 16.32 10.39
N GLY A 193 12.36 16.58 11.44
CA GLY A 193 11.87 17.05 12.73
C GLY A 193 11.39 15.93 13.66
N LEU A 194 11.67 14.67 13.35
CA LEU A 194 11.34 13.54 14.21
C LEU A 194 12.40 13.38 15.31
N ASP A 195 11.98 13.17 16.56
CA ASP A 195 12.89 12.86 17.67
C ASP A 195 13.47 11.45 17.48
N CYS A 196 14.78 11.37 17.35
CA CYS A 196 15.54 10.13 17.21
C CYS A 196 16.26 9.70 18.49
N THR A 197 15.92 10.30 19.64
CA THR A 197 16.53 9.95 20.94
C THR A 197 16.39 8.46 21.24
N ASP A 198 15.24 7.87 20.92
CA ASP A 198 14.90 6.49 21.13
C ASP A 198 14.80 5.72 19.78
N ALA A 199 15.57 6.14 18.75
CA ALA A 199 15.65 5.44 17.48
C ALA A 199 16.24 4.02 17.68
N ILE A 200 15.66 3.04 17.02
CA ILE A 200 16.02 1.65 17.18
C ILE A 200 17.17 1.30 16.24
N LEU A 201 18.22 0.73 16.81
CA LEU A 201 19.37 0.25 16.06
C LEU A 201 19.17 -1.20 15.64
N ALA A 202 19.09 -1.46 14.33
CA ALA A 202 18.80 -2.78 13.81
C ALA A 202 19.73 -3.21 12.67
N SER A 203 19.85 -4.50 12.50
CA SER A 203 20.35 -5.13 11.28
C SER A 203 19.39 -6.25 10.87
N ALA A 204 18.56 -5.98 9.90
CA ALA A 204 17.62 -6.97 9.35
C ALA A 204 18.37 -8.18 8.81
N LYS A 205 19.57 -8.02 8.24
CA LYS A 205 20.39 -9.10 7.72
C LYS A 205 20.89 -10.06 8.82
N SER A 206 21.36 -9.54 9.94
CA SER A 206 21.90 -10.35 11.05
C SER A 206 20.84 -10.71 12.10
N GLY A 207 19.66 -10.12 12.08
CA GLY A 207 18.61 -10.27 13.09
C GLY A 207 18.81 -9.46 14.37
N LEU A 208 19.83 -8.57 14.40
CA LEU A 208 20.10 -7.72 15.56
C LEU A 208 19.02 -6.63 15.69
N GLY A 209 18.53 -6.40 16.92
CA GLY A 209 17.54 -5.36 17.23
C GLY A 209 16.11 -5.63 16.77
N ILE A 210 15.81 -6.81 16.17
CA ILE A 210 14.46 -7.13 15.69
C ILE A 210 13.45 -7.25 16.86
N GLY A 211 13.87 -7.82 17.98
CA GLY A 211 13.06 -7.87 19.19
C GLY A 211 12.70 -6.47 19.70
N ASP A 212 13.67 -5.55 19.69
CA ASP A 212 13.47 -4.17 20.12
C ASP A 212 12.49 -3.44 19.19
N VAL A 213 12.51 -3.74 17.86
CA VAL A 213 11.52 -3.22 16.89
C VAL A 213 10.12 -3.72 17.22
N LEU A 214 9.94 -5.03 17.48
CA LEU A 214 8.65 -5.62 17.83
C LEU A 214 8.12 -5.07 19.17
N ASP A 215 8.99 -4.91 20.16
CA ASP A 215 8.66 -4.31 21.44
C ASP A 215 8.20 -2.86 21.31
N ALA A 216 8.91 -2.07 20.50
CA ALA A 216 8.55 -0.68 20.25
C ALA A 216 7.21 -0.53 19.49
N ILE A 217 6.88 -1.45 18.58
CA ILE A 217 5.55 -1.45 17.93
C ILE A 217 4.46 -1.61 19.00
N VAL A 218 4.60 -2.56 19.91
CA VAL A 218 3.62 -2.78 20.97
C VAL A 218 3.49 -1.57 21.91
N GLU A 219 4.62 -0.94 22.26
CA GLU A 219 4.65 0.16 23.23
C GLU A 219 4.21 1.50 22.66
N ARG A 220 4.60 1.79 21.41
CA ARG A 220 4.49 3.15 20.83
C ARG A 220 3.34 3.29 19.86
N VAL A 221 3.05 2.26 19.04
CA VAL A 221 1.90 2.33 18.12
C VAL A 221 0.61 2.29 18.95
N PRO A 222 -0.28 3.29 18.83
CA PRO A 222 -1.55 3.26 19.55
C PRO A 222 -2.45 2.11 19.08
N PRO A 223 -3.31 1.58 19.95
CA PRO A 223 -4.31 0.61 19.55
C PRO A 223 -5.35 1.25 18.63
N PRO A 224 -5.99 0.49 17.72
CA PRO A 224 -7.10 0.96 16.92
C PRO A 224 -8.30 1.34 17.77
N SER A 225 -9.15 2.20 17.22
CA SER A 225 -10.44 2.56 17.81
C SER A 225 -11.35 1.31 17.93
N ASP A 226 -12.13 1.21 19.02
CA ASP A 226 -13.12 0.15 19.25
C ASP A 226 -14.49 0.78 19.51
N ASP A 227 -15.05 1.48 18.54
CA ASP A 227 -16.38 2.07 18.62
C ASP A 227 -17.42 1.13 18.01
N GLN A 228 -17.97 0.26 18.85
CA GLN A 228 -18.95 -0.76 18.43
C GLN A 228 -20.40 -0.20 18.36
N GLU A 229 -20.64 1.02 18.82
CA GLU A 229 -21.98 1.64 18.76
C GLU A 229 -22.29 2.23 17.38
N LYS A 230 -21.26 2.59 16.62
CA LYS A 230 -21.38 3.11 15.27
C LYS A 230 -21.78 2.05 14.24
N PRO A 231 -22.29 2.47 13.08
CA PRO A 231 -22.44 1.58 11.93
C PRO A 231 -21.09 0.93 11.57
N THR A 232 -21.12 -0.33 11.18
CA THR A 232 -19.89 -1.00 10.73
C THR A 232 -19.35 -0.30 9.50
N ARG A 233 -18.09 0.15 9.58
CA ARG A 233 -17.34 0.72 8.47
C ARG A 233 -16.01 -0.01 8.30
N CYS A 234 -15.78 -0.45 7.09
CA CYS A 234 -14.53 -1.08 6.70
C CYS A 234 -13.86 -0.24 5.62
N LEU A 235 -12.58 0.05 5.78
CA LEU A 235 -11.74 0.72 4.78
C LEU A 235 -11.15 -0.32 3.85
N ILE A 236 -11.40 -0.20 2.55
CA ILE A 236 -10.72 -1.02 1.53
C ILE A 236 -9.36 -0.38 1.24
N PHE A 237 -8.29 -1.11 1.48
CA PHE A 237 -6.93 -0.64 1.18
C PHE A 237 -6.29 -1.36 -0.03
N ASP A 238 -6.77 -2.54 -0.42
CA ASP A 238 -6.37 -3.23 -1.66
C ASP A 238 -7.48 -4.14 -2.19
N SER A 239 -7.38 -4.52 -3.48
CA SER A 239 -8.25 -5.51 -4.10
C SER A 239 -7.49 -6.30 -5.16
N LYS A 240 -7.76 -7.62 -5.25
CA LYS A 240 -7.11 -8.53 -6.20
C LYS A 240 -8.15 -9.37 -6.91
N PHE A 241 -8.07 -9.45 -8.22
CA PHE A 241 -8.92 -10.36 -8.97
C PHE A 241 -8.36 -11.78 -8.94
N ASP A 242 -9.22 -12.71 -8.57
CA ASP A 242 -8.96 -14.15 -8.62
C ASP A 242 -9.90 -14.76 -9.66
N ALA A 243 -9.36 -15.59 -10.57
CA ALA A 243 -10.12 -16.16 -11.68
C ALA A 243 -11.25 -17.10 -11.21
N TYR A 244 -11.15 -17.65 -10.01
CA TYR A 244 -12.11 -18.60 -9.46
C TYR A 244 -13.10 -17.99 -8.47
N GLN A 245 -12.63 -17.01 -7.69
CA GLN A 245 -13.40 -16.39 -6.60
C GLN A 245 -13.95 -15.00 -6.95
N GLY A 246 -13.47 -14.39 -8.04
CA GLY A 246 -13.76 -13.00 -8.40
C GLY A 246 -12.86 -12.05 -7.63
N VAL A 247 -13.34 -10.85 -7.29
CA VAL A 247 -12.55 -9.86 -6.56
C VAL A 247 -12.44 -10.25 -5.09
N VAL A 248 -11.22 -10.41 -4.62
CA VAL A 248 -10.84 -10.51 -3.20
C VAL A 248 -10.54 -9.12 -2.72
N THR A 249 -11.27 -8.64 -1.74
CA THR A 249 -11.14 -7.28 -1.20
C THR A 249 -10.42 -7.35 0.14
N TYR A 250 -9.31 -6.59 0.27
CA TYR A 250 -8.56 -6.46 1.51
C TYR A 250 -9.04 -5.21 2.24
N PHE A 251 -9.30 -5.38 3.53
CA PHE A 251 -9.94 -4.32 4.31
C PHE A 251 -9.45 -4.30 5.76
N ARG A 252 -9.70 -3.17 6.39
CA ARG A 252 -9.60 -3.01 7.84
C ARG A 252 -10.98 -2.62 8.38
N VAL A 253 -11.41 -3.24 9.47
CA VAL A 253 -12.60 -2.82 10.22
C VAL A 253 -12.24 -1.59 11.05
N VAL A 254 -12.95 -0.49 10.83
CA VAL A 254 -12.70 0.78 11.55
C VAL A 254 -13.66 0.92 12.74
N ASP A 255 -14.95 0.72 12.51
CA ASP A 255 -16.00 0.88 13.51
C ASP A 255 -17.04 -0.24 13.43
N GLY A 256 -17.90 -0.33 14.44
CA GLY A 256 -19.12 -1.13 14.45
C GLY A 256 -18.92 -2.52 15.02
N THR A 257 -19.89 -3.38 14.76
CA THR A 257 -19.96 -4.73 15.34
C THR A 257 -19.12 -5.76 14.59
N GLY A 258 -18.51 -5.37 13.46
CA GLY A 258 -17.64 -6.21 12.64
C GLY A 258 -18.28 -6.71 11.35
N ILE A 259 -17.58 -7.64 10.70
CA ILE A 259 -17.95 -8.22 9.39
C ILE A 259 -17.73 -9.73 9.41
N ALA A 260 -18.70 -10.50 8.90
CA ALA A 260 -18.68 -11.95 8.92
C ALA A 260 -19.14 -12.55 7.59
N LYS A 261 -18.85 -13.83 7.42
CA LYS A 261 -19.39 -14.62 6.32
C LYS A 261 -20.92 -14.61 6.35
N GLY A 262 -21.55 -14.40 5.20
CA GLY A 262 -23.01 -14.36 5.04
C GLY A 262 -23.61 -12.97 5.24
N ASP A 263 -22.80 -11.97 5.60
CA ASP A 263 -23.25 -10.59 5.70
C ASP A 263 -23.53 -10.02 4.32
N LYS A 264 -24.51 -9.12 4.26
CA LYS A 264 -24.76 -8.29 3.10
C LYS A 264 -24.11 -6.93 3.30
N VAL A 265 -23.22 -6.59 2.40
CA VAL A 265 -22.44 -5.34 2.45
C VAL A 265 -22.83 -4.39 1.35
N LYS A 266 -22.65 -3.09 1.60
CA LYS A 266 -22.82 -2.00 0.64
C LYS A 266 -21.52 -1.23 0.51
N PHE A 267 -21.07 -1.03 -0.71
CA PHE A 267 -19.95 -0.16 -1.08
C PHE A 267 -20.50 1.26 -1.22
N LEU A 268 -19.97 2.21 -0.46
CA LEU A 268 -20.55 3.55 -0.38
C LEU A 268 -20.31 4.37 -1.66
N ALA A 269 -19.13 4.26 -2.28
CA ALA A 269 -18.79 5.00 -3.50
C ALA A 269 -19.60 4.52 -4.72
N THR A 270 -19.84 3.21 -4.86
CA THR A 270 -20.56 2.64 -6.00
C THR A 270 -22.05 2.42 -5.73
N GLY A 271 -22.47 2.44 -4.46
CA GLY A 271 -23.83 2.14 -4.01
C GLY A 271 -24.23 0.66 -4.17
N LYS A 272 -23.34 -0.19 -4.67
CA LYS A 272 -23.63 -1.61 -4.93
C LYS A 272 -23.63 -2.43 -3.65
N THR A 273 -24.44 -3.48 -3.65
CA THR A 273 -24.54 -4.42 -2.52
C THR A 273 -24.16 -5.83 -2.95
N HIS A 274 -23.41 -6.53 -2.10
CA HIS A 274 -22.96 -7.88 -2.33
C HIS A 274 -23.12 -8.74 -1.07
N ASP A 275 -23.28 -10.04 -1.25
CA ASP A 275 -23.33 -11.00 -0.15
C ASP A 275 -21.94 -11.63 0.01
N ILE A 276 -21.41 -11.62 1.23
CA ILE A 276 -20.08 -12.15 1.55
C ILE A 276 -20.13 -13.68 1.58
N THR A 277 -19.29 -14.31 0.79
CA THR A 277 -19.17 -15.78 0.72
C THR A 277 -18.05 -16.28 1.62
N GLU A 278 -17.01 -15.49 1.84
CA GLU A 278 -15.85 -15.84 2.66
C GLU A 278 -15.27 -14.58 3.32
N VAL A 279 -14.85 -14.71 4.59
CA VAL A 279 -14.07 -13.72 5.32
C VAL A 279 -12.87 -14.44 5.90
N GLY A 280 -11.72 -13.77 5.99
CA GLY A 280 -10.52 -14.35 6.57
C GLY A 280 -9.42 -13.32 6.84
N VAL A 281 -8.28 -13.83 7.27
CA VAL A 281 -7.08 -13.05 7.61
C VAL A 281 -5.89 -13.50 6.75
N MET A 282 -4.84 -12.66 6.73
CA MET A 282 -3.61 -12.91 5.97
C MET A 282 -2.47 -13.32 6.90
N VAL A 283 -1.91 -14.56 6.71
CA VAL A 283 -0.81 -15.09 7.55
C VAL A 283 0.26 -15.82 6.69
N PRO A 284 1.10 -15.21 5.92
CA PRO A 284 0.82 -14.29 4.82
C PRO A 284 -0.21 -14.84 3.83
N GLU A 285 -0.45 -16.18 3.85
CA GLU A 285 -1.50 -16.82 3.06
C GLU A 285 -2.89 -16.46 3.59
N ARG A 286 -3.88 -16.53 2.73
CA ARG A 286 -5.28 -16.32 3.09
C ARG A 286 -5.81 -17.48 3.92
N ILE A 287 -6.25 -17.22 5.14
CA ILE A 287 -6.87 -18.22 6.01
C ILE A 287 -8.31 -17.79 6.31
N PRO A 288 -9.31 -18.57 5.89
CA PRO A 288 -10.71 -18.29 6.17
C PRO A 288 -11.00 -18.35 7.68
N VAL A 289 -11.82 -17.42 8.17
CA VAL A 289 -12.41 -17.39 9.50
C VAL A 289 -13.92 -17.62 9.35
N SER A 290 -14.44 -18.68 9.95
CA SER A 290 -15.82 -19.10 9.72
C SER A 290 -16.76 -18.82 10.87
N ASP A 291 -16.25 -18.84 12.11
CA ASP A 291 -17.07 -18.96 13.30
C ASP A 291 -17.25 -17.63 14.07
N ARG A 292 -16.61 -16.55 13.59
CA ARG A 292 -16.74 -15.22 14.17
C ARG A 292 -16.73 -14.09 13.14
N ALA A 293 -17.13 -12.90 13.56
CA ALA A 293 -16.92 -11.66 12.82
C ALA A 293 -15.48 -11.14 13.07
N LEU A 294 -14.89 -10.49 12.07
CA LEU A 294 -13.73 -9.63 12.28
C LEU A 294 -14.19 -8.31 12.89
N LYS A 295 -13.58 -7.92 14.00
CA LYS A 295 -13.97 -6.80 14.86
C LYS A 295 -13.20 -5.52 14.51
N PRO A 296 -13.57 -4.34 15.05
CA PRO A 296 -12.81 -3.11 14.89
C PRO A 296 -11.32 -3.31 15.17
N GLY A 297 -10.49 -2.72 14.31
CA GLY A 297 -9.04 -2.86 14.35
C GLY A 297 -8.49 -4.08 13.61
N GLU A 298 -9.27 -5.10 13.33
CA GLU A 298 -8.79 -6.27 12.61
C GLU A 298 -8.64 -5.98 11.11
N VAL A 299 -7.56 -6.53 10.55
CA VAL A 299 -7.24 -6.50 9.12
C VAL A 299 -7.51 -7.88 8.53
N GLY A 300 -8.18 -7.91 7.38
CA GLY A 300 -8.53 -9.15 6.73
C GLY A 300 -8.90 -8.99 5.27
N TYR A 301 -9.49 -10.04 4.72
CA TYR A 301 -10.04 -10.04 3.37
C TYR A 301 -11.46 -10.60 3.37
N PHE A 302 -12.23 -10.24 2.37
CA PHE A 302 -13.48 -10.93 2.05
C PHE A 302 -13.62 -11.21 0.55
N VAL A 303 -14.44 -12.20 0.26
CA VAL A 303 -14.88 -12.57 -1.09
C VAL A 303 -16.38 -12.40 -1.14
N ALA A 304 -16.88 -11.69 -2.16
CA ALA A 304 -18.31 -11.41 -2.32
C ALA A 304 -18.79 -11.61 -3.77
N SER A 305 -18.14 -12.52 -4.52
CA SER A 305 -18.45 -12.83 -5.93
C SER A 305 -18.54 -11.61 -6.84
N ILE A 306 -17.74 -10.58 -6.55
CA ILE A 306 -17.63 -9.35 -7.33
C ILE A 306 -16.86 -9.67 -8.61
N LYS A 307 -17.39 -9.25 -9.75
CA LYS A 307 -16.82 -9.60 -11.07
C LYS A 307 -15.88 -8.54 -11.63
N SER A 308 -15.95 -7.32 -11.13
CA SER A 308 -15.14 -6.18 -11.58
C SER A 308 -14.52 -5.46 -10.40
N VAL A 309 -13.23 -5.13 -10.47
CA VAL A 309 -12.56 -4.28 -9.46
C VAL A 309 -13.14 -2.87 -9.39
N ASP A 310 -13.76 -2.39 -10.45
CA ASP A 310 -14.47 -1.10 -10.45
C ASP A 310 -15.63 -1.07 -9.44
N ASP A 311 -16.11 -2.22 -8.99
CA ASP A 311 -17.17 -2.36 -7.99
C ASP A 311 -16.63 -2.37 -6.55
N ALA A 312 -15.32 -2.68 -6.37
CA ALA A 312 -14.63 -2.75 -5.09
C ALA A 312 -13.37 -1.87 -5.15
N ARG A 313 -13.57 -0.57 -5.27
CA ARG A 313 -12.48 0.40 -5.45
C ARG A 313 -11.65 0.53 -4.18
N VAL A 314 -10.35 0.62 -4.35
CA VAL A 314 -9.41 0.91 -3.26
C VAL A 314 -9.70 2.30 -2.67
N GLY A 315 -9.75 2.41 -1.35
CA GLY A 315 -10.12 3.61 -0.61
C GLY A 315 -11.63 3.76 -0.36
N ASP A 316 -12.48 2.91 -0.94
CA ASP A 316 -13.92 2.95 -0.67
C ASP A 316 -14.23 2.45 0.76
N THR A 317 -15.38 2.88 1.26
CA THR A 317 -15.93 2.43 2.54
C THR A 317 -16.99 1.38 2.30
N VAL A 318 -16.86 0.25 2.99
CA VAL A 318 -17.86 -0.82 3.01
C VAL A 318 -18.61 -0.79 4.32
N THR A 319 -19.93 -0.88 4.26
CA THR A 319 -20.79 -1.01 5.45
C THR A 319 -21.62 -2.30 5.38
N VAL A 320 -21.92 -2.87 6.55
CA VAL A 320 -22.80 -4.03 6.67
C VAL A 320 -24.25 -3.54 6.75
N VAL A 321 -25.06 -3.94 5.77
CA VAL A 321 -26.49 -3.56 5.72
C VAL A 321 -27.42 -4.66 6.26
N LYS A 322 -26.94 -5.89 6.34
CA LYS A 322 -27.67 -7.02 6.91
C LYS A 322 -26.70 -8.11 7.37
N SER A 323 -26.88 -8.61 8.58
CA SER A 323 -26.17 -9.77 9.10
C SER A 323 -27.15 -10.78 9.71
N GLN A 324 -26.73 -12.06 9.74
CA GLN A 324 -27.42 -13.13 10.46
C GLN A 324 -26.69 -13.52 11.74
N SER A 325 -25.42 -13.13 11.85
CA SER A 325 -24.50 -13.54 12.92
C SER A 325 -24.35 -12.49 14.03
N HIS A 326 -24.60 -11.21 13.74
CA HIS A 326 -24.43 -10.11 14.70
C HIS A 326 -25.44 -8.97 14.46
N ALA A 327 -25.56 -8.09 15.44
CA ALA A 327 -26.41 -6.91 15.32
C ALA A 327 -25.81 -5.91 14.32
N VAL A 328 -26.66 -5.33 13.47
CA VAL A 328 -26.30 -4.29 12.51
C VAL A 328 -26.95 -2.99 12.95
N SER A 329 -26.18 -1.90 12.98
CA SER A 329 -26.72 -0.57 13.24
C SER A 329 -27.73 -0.18 12.17
N THR A 330 -28.80 0.51 12.58
CA THR A 330 -29.79 1.08 11.66
C THR A 330 -29.41 2.46 11.18
N ASP A 331 -28.34 3.05 11.74
CA ASP A 331 -27.86 4.37 11.38
C ASP A 331 -27.18 4.33 10.00
N GLU A 332 -27.22 5.44 9.30
CA GLU A 332 -26.59 5.55 7.98
C GLU A 332 -25.08 5.71 8.16
N ALA A 333 -24.31 4.87 7.48
CA ALA A 333 -22.86 4.93 7.53
C ALA A 333 -22.33 6.04 6.62
N GLU A 334 -21.48 6.91 7.17
CA GLU A 334 -20.78 7.94 6.41
C GLU A 334 -19.48 7.39 5.81
N PRO A 335 -19.10 7.81 4.58
CA PRO A 335 -17.83 7.42 3.99
C PRO A 335 -16.65 7.84 4.87
N LEU A 336 -15.64 6.98 4.96
CA LEU A 336 -14.37 7.31 5.59
C LEU A 336 -13.64 8.38 4.76
N PRO A 337 -12.90 9.30 5.40
CA PRO A 337 -12.17 10.34 4.70
C PRO A 337 -11.08 9.76 3.79
N GLY A 338 -10.70 10.54 2.78
CA GLY A 338 -9.54 10.22 1.96
C GLY A 338 -9.82 9.38 0.71
N TYR A 339 -11.08 9.04 0.37
CA TYR A 339 -11.36 8.44 -0.93
C TYR A 339 -11.03 9.41 -2.07
N ALA A 340 -10.13 8.99 -2.96
CA ALA A 340 -9.85 9.66 -4.22
C ALA A 340 -9.56 8.61 -5.30
N GLU A 341 -9.80 8.91 -6.56
CA GLU A 341 -9.40 8.04 -7.66
C GLU A 341 -7.93 8.27 -8.01
N ALA A 342 -7.24 7.18 -8.38
CA ALA A 342 -5.88 7.29 -8.90
C ALA A 342 -5.88 8.10 -10.19
N THR A 343 -5.10 9.17 -10.23
CA THR A 343 -4.97 10.04 -11.40
C THR A 343 -3.67 9.74 -12.12
N PRO A 344 -3.70 9.29 -13.38
CA PRO A 344 -2.51 9.09 -14.16
C PRO A 344 -1.71 10.39 -14.34
N MET A 345 -0.39 10.29 -14.22
CA MET A 345 0.55 11.40 -14.39
C MET A 345 1.33 11.31 -15.69
N VAL A 346 1.51 10.10 -16.23
CA VAL A 346 2.27 9.80 -17.44
C VAL A 346 1.38 9.06 -18.42
N PHE A 347 1.44 9.44 -19.70
CA PHE A 347 0.68 8.81 -20.76
C PHE A 347 1.61 8.34 -21.86
N ALA A 348 1.37 7.14 -22.39
CA ALA A 348 2.08 6.62 -23.55
C ALA A 348 1.14 5.80 -24.43
N GLY A 349 1.42 5.80 -25.73
CA GLY A 349 0.77 4.89 -26.67
C GLY A 349 1.43 3.51 -26.57
N VAL A 350 0.63 2.47 -26.46
CA VAL A 350 1.05 1.06 -26.40
C VAL A 350 0.48 0.35 -27.62
N PHE A 351 1.36 -0.10 -28.49
CA PHE A 351 1.00 -0.72 -29.78
C PHE A 351 1.60 -2.12 -29.84
N PRO A 352 0.89 -3.11 -30.39
CA PRO A 352 1.48 -4.41 -30.64
C PRO A 352 2.48 -4.31 -31.79
N THR A 353 3.57 -5.07 -31.74
CA THR A 353 4.55 -5.15 -32.82
C THR A 353 3.92 -5.73 -34.09
N ASP A 354 3.01 -6.69 -33.92
CA ASP A 354 2.25 -7.30 -35.01
C ASP A 354 0.77 -6.85 -34.90
N ALA A 355 0.23 -6.31 -35.99
CA ALA A 355 -1.14 -5.82 -36.04
C ALA A 355 -2.20 -6.90 -35.71
N ASP A 356 -1.91 -8.17 -35.95
CA ASP A 356 -2.80 -9.29 -35.63
C ASP A 356 -2.95 -9.50 -34.11
N GLN A 357 -2.00 -9.00 -33.30
CA GLN A 357 -2.01 -9.08 -31.83
C GLN A 357 -2.87 -7.99 -31.15
N TYR A 358 -3.50 -7.08 -31.88
CA TYR A 358 -4.34 -6.03 -31.29
C TYR A 358 -5.41 -6.56 -30.31
N ASN A 359 -6.10 -7.63 -30.70
CA ASN A 359 -7.11 -8.23 -29.80
C ASN A 359 -6.49 -8.90 -28.57
N ALA A 360 -5.31 -9.52 -28.72
CA ALA A 360 -4.57 -10.11 -27.60
C ALA A 360 -4.13 -9.02 -26.62
N LEU A 361 -3.60 -7.90 -27.11
CA LEU A 361 -3.23 -6.72 -26.31
C LEU A 361 -4.45 -6.14 -25.57
N ARG A 362 -5.60 -5.99 -26.23
CA ARG A 362 -6.82 -5.50 -25.58
C ARG A 362 -7.25 -6.41 -24.42
N ASP A 363 -7.23 -7.70 -24.65
CA ASP A 363 -7.65 -8.69 -23.64
C ASP A 363 -6.63 -8.77 -22.49
N ALA A 364 -5.33 -8.61 -22.79
CA ALA A 364 -4.27 -8.53 -21.79
C ALA A 364 -4.41 -7.26 -20.92
N LEU A 365 -4.60 -6.08 -21.51
CA LEU A 365 -4.87 -4.83 -20.79
C LEU A 365 -6.12 -4.94 -19.92
N GLY A 366 -7.19 -5.57 -20.44
CA GLY A 366 -8.41 -5.83 -19.68
C GLY A 366 -8.17 -6.70 -18.46
N LYS A 367 -7.38 -7.77 -18.57
CA LYS A 367 -7.00 -8.64 -17.46
C LYS A 367 -6.07 -7.93 -16.47
N LEU A 368 -5.10 -7.18 -16.97
CA LEU A 368 -4.16 -6.44 -16.12
C LEU A 368 -4.90 -5.39 -15.29
N LYS A 369 -5.82 -4.65 -15.89
CA LYS A 369 -6.68 -3.68 -15.20
C LYS A 369 -7.49 -4.28 -14.05
N LEU A 370 -7.84 -5.59 -14.11
CA LEU A 370 -8.49 -6.27 -12.99
C LEU A 370 -7.63 -6.35 -11.73
N ASN A 371 -6.31 -6.19 -11.85
CA ASN A 371 -5.36 -6.23 -10.74
C ASN A 371 -4.59 -4.92 -10.53
N ASP A 372 -4.91 -3.90 -11.33
CA ASP A 372 -4.25 -2.60 -11.32
C ASP A 372 -5.30 -1.51 -11.53
N ALA A 373 -5.85 -1.00 -10.44
CA ALA A 373 -6.91 0.02 -10.47
C ALA A 373 -6.41 1.39 -11.01
N ALA A 374 -5.10 1.61 -11.00
CA ALA A 374 -4.48 2.84 -11.48
C ALA A 374 -4.33 2.87 -13.01
N LEU A 375 -4.28 1.70 -13.66
CA LEU A 375 -4.13 1.59 -15.11
C LEU A 375 -5.40 2.07 -15.81
N ARG A 376 -5.25 3.10 -16.64
CA ARG A 376 -6.28 3.58 -17.56
C ARG A 376 -5.83 3.39 -18.98
N TYR A 377 -6.73 2.97 -19.86
CA TYR A 377 -6.43 2.82 -21.27
C TYR A 377 -7.65 3.10 -22.15
N GLU A 378 -7.41 3.67 -23.30
CA GLU A 378 -8.39 3.94 -24.35
C GLU A 378 -7.82 3.53 -25.72
N ALA A 379 -8.69 3.17 -26.65
CA ALA A 379 -8.23 2.81 -27.99
C ALA A 379 -7.62 4.02 -28.71
N GLU A 380 -6.46 3.84 -29.33
CA GLU A 380 -5.76 4.86 -30.10
C GLU A 380 -5.42 4.32 -31.49
N ASN A 381 -5.46 5.21 -32.50
CA ASN A 381 -5.03 4.86 -33.84
C ASN A 381 -3.94 5.84 -34.28
N SER A 382 -2.75 5.31 -34.50
CA SER A 382 -1.60 6.08 -35.02
C SER A 382 -1.41 5.83 -36.51
N PRO A 383 -1.25 6.87 -37.33
CA PRO A 383 -0.95 6.70 -38.74
C PRO A 383 0.32 5.89 -39.02
N ALA A 384 1.29 5.92 -38.09
CA ALA A 384 2.58 5.24 -38.25
C ALA A 384 2.58 3.83 -37.67
N MET A 385 1.83 3.60 -36.53
CA MET A 385 1.89 2.38 -35.74
C MET A 385 0.61 1.53 -35.89
N GLY A 386 -0.44 2.06 -36.50
CA GLY A 386 -1.73 1.38 -36.60
C GLY A 386 -2.56 1.48 -35.31
N PHE A 387 -3.35 0.43 -35.04
CA PHE A 387 -4.24 0.38 -33.89
C PHE A 387 -3.49 -0.04 -32.63
N GLY A 388 -3.72 0.65 -31.55
CA GLY A 388 -3.15 0.40 -30.23
C GLY A 388 -4.00 1.02 -29.13
N PHE A 389 -3.38 1.31 -28.00
CA PHE A 389 -4.03 1.89 -26.84
C PHE A 389 -3.20 3.04 -26.29
N ARG A 390 -3.85 4.14 -25.95
CA ARG A 390 -3.29 5.18 -25.12
C ARG A 390 -3.49 4.77 -23.68
N CYS A 391 -2.38 4.59 -22.96
CA CYS A 391 -2.39 4.16 -21.57
C CYS A 391 -1.94 5.31 -20.67
N GLY A 392 -2.60 5.43 -19.50
CA GLY A 392 -2.25 6.35 -18.44
C GLY A 392 -1.66 5.57 -17.26
N PHE A 393 -0.54 6.06 -16.73
CA PHE A 393 0.27 5.45 -15.67
C PHE A 393 0.51 6.42 -14.53
N LEU A 394 0.76 5.92 -13.32
CA LEU A 394 1.10 6.75 -12.15
C LEU A 394 2.45 7.44 -12.32
N GLY A 395 3.42 6.76 -12.95
CA GLY A 395 4.76 7.25 -13.21
C GLY A 395 5.51 6.40 -14.23
N LEU A 396 6.80 6.67 -14.41
CA LEU A 396 7.63 5.94 -15.37
C LEU A 396 7.89 4.50 -14.95
N LEU A 397 8.14 4.26 -13.68
CA LEU A 397 8.34 2.90 -13.15
C LEU A 397 7.07 2.06 -13.29
N HIS A 398 5.90 2.66 -13.02
CA HIS A 398 4.62 1.99 -13.23
C HIS A 398 4.44 1.60 -14.70
N MET A 399 4.78 2.49 -15.64
CA MET A 399 4.75 2.20 -17.08
C MET A 399 5.65 1.02 -17.46
N GLU A 400 6.89 0.99 -16.97
CA GLU A 400 7.83 -0.11 -17.22
C GLU A 400 7.32 -1.44 -16.67
N ILE A 401 6.75 -1.44 -15.46
CA ILE A 401 6.18 -2.63 -14.83
C ILE A 401 5.00 -3.17 -15.64
N VAL A 402 4.09 -2.29 -16.07
CA VAL A 402 2.95 -2.67 -16.92
C VAL A 402 3.45 -3.26 -18.24
N GLN A 403 4.45 -2.65 -18.87
CA GLN A 403 5.07 -3.17 -20.09
C GLN A 403 5.62 -4.59 -19.87
N GLU A 404 6.49 -4.78 -18.89
CA GLU A 404 7.09 -6.08 -18.62
C GLU A 404 6.04 -7.16 -18.28
N ARG A 405 4.98 -6.78 -17.58
CA ARG A 405 3.89 -7.70 -17.29
C ARG A 405 3.12 -8.10 -18.55
N LEU A 406 2.84 -7.15 -19.44
CA LEU A 406 2.18 -7.46 -20.72
C LEU A 406 3.04 -8.40 -21.58
N GLU A 407 4.35 -8.16 -21.63
CA GLU A 407 5.29 -9.00 -22.39
C GLU A 407 5.45 -10.39 -21.75
N ARG A 408 5.66 -10.49 -20.42
CA ARG A 408 5.98 -11.76 -19.75
C ARG A 408 4.76 -12.61 -19.40
N GLU A 409 3.67 -11.98 -18.91
CA GLU A 409 2.48 -12.71 -18.46
C GLU A 409 1.51 -13.05 -19.61
N TYR A 410 1.52 -12.24 -20.67
CA TYR A 410 0.54 -12.35 -21.77
C TYR A 410 1.16 -12.61 -23.15
N ASP A 411 2.49 -12.69 -23.25
CA ASP A 411 3.22 -13.00 -24.50
C ASP A 411 2.86 -12.04 -25.67
N VAL A 412 2.80 -10.74 -25.36
CA VAL A 412 2.50 -9.68 -26.35
C VAL A 412 3.73 -8.80 -26.54
N ASP A 413 4.31 -8.82 -27.72
CA ASP A 413 5.41 -7.92 -28.07
C ASP A 413 4.90 -6.49 -28.31
N LEU A 414 5.52 -5.51 -27.63
CA LEU A 414 5.02 -4.15 -27.57
C LEU A 414 5.97 -3.12 -28.15
N ILE A 415 5.40 -2.07 -28.74
CA ILE A 415 6.05 -0.81 -29.03
C ILE A 415 5.41 0.26 -28.16
N ILE A 416 6.21 0.91 -27.32
CA ILE A 416 5.75 2.01 -26.47
C ILE A 416 6.27 3.33 -27.01
N THR A 417 5.40 4.33 -27.14
CA THR A 417 5.81 5.68 -27.53
C THR A 417 6.53 6.39 -26.41
N ALA A 418 7.24 7.46 -26.73
CA ALA A 418 7.80 8.33 -25.70
C ALA A 418 6.70 8.81 -24.74
N PRO A 419 6.96 8.77 -23.42
CA PRO A 419 5.97 9.18 -22.42
C PRO A 419 5.67 10.68 -22.53
N SER A 420 4.42 11.04 -22.28
CA SER A 420 3.94 12.41 -22.21
C SER A 420 3.30 12.69 -20.86
N VAL A 421 3.29 13.94 -20.44
CA VAL A 421 2.68 14.38 -19.19
C VAL A 421 1.43 15.21 -19.47
N VAL A 422 0.57 15.37 -18.47
CA VAL A 422 -0.60 16.24 -18.53
C VAL A 422 -0.17 17.69 -18.46
N TYR A 423 -0.71 18.52 -19.34
CA TYR A 423 -0.47 19.96 -19.36
C TYR A 423 -1.72 20.70 -18.86
N LYS A 424 -1.56 21.64 -17.92
CA LYS A 424 -2.60 22.57 -17.53
C LYS A 424 -2.39 23.88 -18.30
N VAL A 425 -3.29 24.20 -19.21
CA VAL A 425 -3.21 25.42 -20.02
C VAL A 425 -4.18 26.45 -19.43
N VAL A 426 -3.63 27.59 -19.00
CA VAL A 426 -4.43 28.72 -18.52
C VAL A 426 -4.41 29.79 -19.61
N PRO A 427 -5.53 30.05 -20.29
CA PRO A 427 -5.59 31.09 -21.33
C PRO A 427 -5.35 32.48 -20.74
N ARG A 428 -4.55 33.31 -21.41
CA ARG A 428 -4.15 34.66 -20.91
C ARG A 428 -5.09 35.79 -21.28
N GLN A 429 -6.05 35.61 -22.19
CA GLN A 429 -6.89 36.72 -22.73
C GLN A 429 -8.38 36.41 -22.77
N LYS A 430 -9.19 37.45 -22.65
CA LYS A 430 -10.67 37.39 -22.68
C LYS A 430 -11.28 36.82 -24.00
N ASN A 431 -10.54 36.75 -25.09
CA ASN A 431 -10.95 36.07 -26.34
C ASN A 431 -10.85 34.55 -26.29
N SER A 432 -10.36 34.00 -25.17
CA SER A 432 -10.25 32.55 -24.96
C SER A 432 -11.62 31.86 -24.81
N GLU A 433 -12.71 32.59 -24.50
CA GLU A 433 -14.05 31.99 -24.47
C GLU A 433 -14.47 31.39 -25.81
N ALA A 434 -14.10 32.02 -26.94
CA ALA A 434 -14.37 31.48 -28.27
C ALA A 434 -13.49 30.26 -28.63
N VAL A 435 -12.28 30.21 -28.10
CA VAL A 435 -11.38 29.05 -28.27
C VAL A 435 -11.80 27.92 -27.36
N VAL A 436 -12.12 28.23 -26.11
CA VAL A 436 -12.70 27.30 -25.15
C VAL A 436 -14.03 26.76 -25.66
N GLU A 437 -14.91 27.63 -26.22
CA GLU A 437 -16.18 27.24 -26.80
C GLU A 437 -16.02 26.35 -28.06
N LYS A 438 -15.01 26.60 -28.90
CA LYS A 438 -14.67 25.72 -30.04
C LYS A 438 -14.10 24.40 -29.60
N VAL A 439 -13.22 24.40 -28.62
CA VAL A 439 -12.65 23.21 -28.00
C VAL A 439 -13.73 22.41 -27.25
N MET A 440 -14.61 23.09 -26.54
CA MET A 440 -15.73 22.46 -25.81
C MET A 440 -16.86 21.98 -26.73
N LYS A 441 -17.17 22.66 -27.82
CA LYS A 441 -18.29 22.28 -28.73
C LYS A 441 -17.92 21.23 -29.77
N GLY A 442 -16.66 21.03 -30.03
CA GLY A 442 -16.26 20.29 -31.21
C GLY A 442 -15.87 18.84 -31.01
N GLU A 443 -14.99 18.48 -30.11
CA GLU A 443 -14.40 17.14 -30.12
C GLU A 443 -13.92 16.64 -28.75
N LEU A 444 -13.53 17.48 -27.82
CA LEU A 444 -12.88 17.06 -26.56
C LEU A 444 -13.85 16.70 -25.43
N LEU A 445 -15.08 17.24 -25.43
CA LEU A 445 -16.13 16.88 -24.45
C LEU A 445 -16.71 15.48 -24.66
N LYS A 446 -16.62 14.93 -25.86
CA LYS A 446 -17.15 13.58 -26.15
C LYS A 446 -16.30 12.46 -25.56
N GLU A 447 -15.08 12.77 -25.13
CA GLU A 447 -14.08 11.77 -24.74
C GLU A 447 -13.72 11.78 -23.23
N GLY A 448 -14.38 12.59 -22.40
CA GLY A 448 -14.17 12.57 -20.94
C GLY A 448 -12.81 13.12 -20.46
N LEU A 449 -12.09 13.83 -21.30
CA LEU A 449 -10.72 14.29 -21.07
C LEU A 449 -10.60 15.72 -20.49
N ILE A 450 -11.73 16.38 -20.19
CA ILE A 450 -11.76 17.73 -19.61
C ILE A 450 -12.61 17.72 -18.35
N GLN A 451 -12.02 18.08 -17.20
CA GLN A 451 -12.76 18.38 -15.99
C GLN A 451 -13.05 19.87 -15.90
N GLU A 452 -14.32 20.25 -15.79
CA GLU A 452 -14.72 21.62 -15.51
C GLU A 452 -14.36 21.99 -14.06
N ALA A 453 -13.69 23.12 -13.88
CA ALA A 453 -13.54 23.73 -12.57
C ALA A 453 -14.86 24.43 -12.19
N SER A 454 -15.32 24.21 -10.94
CA SER A 454 -16.53 24.77 -10.38
C SER A 454 -16.61 26.30 -10.47
N GLU A 455 -17.82 26.82 -10.70
CA GLU A 455 -18.17 28.21 -10.80
C GLU A 455 -17.81 29.01 -9.55
N GLU A 456 -16.74 29.78 -9.59
CA GLU A 456 -16.55 31.03 -8.89
C GLU A 456 -15.17 31.61 -9.22
N ASP A 457 -15.12 32.64 -10.09
CA ASP A 457 -13.99 33.59 -10.36
C ASP A 457 -12.58 33.04 -10.63
N THR A 458 -12.41 31.78 -11.06
CA THR A 458 -11.13 31.22 -11.47
C THR A 458 -11.00 31.17 -12.99
N PRO A 459 -9.80 31.45 -13.56
CA PRO A 459 -9.59 31.32 -14.99
C PRO A 459 -9.81 29.87 -15.42
N THR A 460 -10.56 29.67 -16.51
CA THR A 460 -10.82 28.33 -17.07
C THR A 460 -9.49 27.63 -17.34
N VAL A 461 -9.25 26.51 -16.65
CA VAL A 461 -8.03 25.69 -16.80
C VAL A 461 -8.34 24.53 -17.73
N LEU A 462 -7.66 24.49 -18.87
CA LEU A 462 -7.71 23.33 -19.78
C LEU A 462 -6.65 22.32 -19.36
N VAL A 463 -7.05 21.09 -19.10
CA VAL A 463 -6.13 19.98 -18.84
C VAL A 463 -5.96 19.21 -20.14
N VAL A 464 -4.74 19.16 -20.66
CA VAL A 464 -4.41 18.51 -21.94
C VAL A 464 -3.37 17.42 -21.69
N ASP A 465 -3.73 16.21 -22.00
CA ASP A 465 -2.88 15.02 -21.82
C ASP A 465 -1.99 14.71 -23.03
N ASN A 466 -2.23 15.37 -24.17
CA ASN A 466 -1.48 15.20 -25.41
C ASN A 466 -1.06 16.56 -26.01
N PRO A 467 0.24 16.81 -26.24
CA PRO A 467 0.71 18.05 -26.86
C PRO A 467 0.08 18.38 -28.22
N SER A 468 -0.33 17.38 -29.00
CA SER A 468 -1.00 17.58 -30.28
C SER A 468 -2.43 18.14 -30.18
N ARG A 469 -3.00 18.10 -28.97
CA ARG A 469 -4.33 18.65 -28.64
C ARG A 469 -4.24 20.05 -28.03
N MET A 470 -3.03 20.62 -27.90
CA MET A 470 -2.87 22.00 -27.45
C MET A 470 -3.47 22.97 -28.48
N PRO A 471 -4.17 24.03 -28.01
CA PRO A 471 -4.60 25.12 -28.90
C PRO A 471 -3.37 25.73 -29.60
N ASP A 472 -3.54 26.10 -30.88
CA ASP A 472 -2.50 26.82 -31.63
C ASP A 472 -2.08 28.09 -30.86
N LYS A 473 -0.78 28.36 -30.87
CA LYS A 473 -0.23 29.59 -30.31
C LYS A 473 -0.54 30.73 -31.28
N ASP A 474 -1.57 31.51 -31.03
CA ASP A 474 -1.76 32.83 -31.62
C ASP A 474 -1.14 33.91 -30.74
#